data_321d7ab95c22608626a699c16d9a8dc6
#
_entry.id   321d7ab95c22608626a699c16d9a8dc6
#
_cell.length_a   1.000
_cell.length_b   1.000
_cell.length_c   1.000
_cell.angle_alpha   90.00
_cell.angle_beta   90.00
_cell.angle_gamma   90.00
#
_symmetry.space_group_name_H-M   'P 1'
#
loop_
_entity.id
_entity.type
_entity.pdbx_description
1 polymer ?
#
loop_
_entity_poly.entity_id
_entity_poly.type
_entity_poly.pdbx_seq_one_letter_code
_entity_poly.pdbx_strand_id
1 'polypeptide(L)'
;MEISREVIEQIITQILTEKMGTSGYPGNDVHRQEIAGVIKMEVPKIHVTETDRLDTGDKNDRVYTHDLFTLSESPRLGCGIMEMEKTTFDWTLDYDEIDYVIEGSL
;
A
#
# COMPACT_ATOMS: atom_id res chain seq x y z
N MET A 1 25.49 30.09 -1.02
CA MET A 1 24.16 29.74 -1.51
C MET A 1 23.34 29.21 -0.34
N GLU A 2 22.32 29.93 0.01
CA GLU A 2 21.43 29.46 1.07
C GLU A 2 20.42 28.45 0.48
N ILE A 3 20.40 27.28 1.05
CA ILE A 3 19.39 26.29 0.75
C ILE A 3 18.27 26.48 1.78
N SER A 4 17.04 26.66 1.32
CA SER A 4 15.90 26.82 2.22
C SER A 4 15.68 25.56 3.05
N ARG A 5 15.15 25.74 4.25
CA ARG A 5 14.80 24.61 5.13
C ARG A 5 13.84 23.64 4.46
N GLU A 6 12.89 24.15 3.68
CA GLU A 6 11.93 23.34 2.96
C GLU A 6 12.58 22.45 1.92
N VAL A 7 13.60 22.96 1.20
CA VAL A 7 14.36 22.18 0.23
C VAL A 7 15.15 21.08 0.92
N ILE A 8 15.76 21.37 2.07
CA ILE A 8 16.50 20.39 2.87
C ILE A 8 15.53 19.30 3.35
N GLU A 9 14.36 19.67 3.86
CA GLU A 9 13.35 18.71 4.30
C GLU A 9 12.85 17.84 3.16
N GLN A 10 12.64 18.39 1.98
CA GLN A 10 12.26 17.63 0.79
C GLN A 10 13.34 16.63 0.37
N ILE A 11 14.60 17.04 0.36
CA ILE A 11 15.72 16.17 0.02
C ILE A 11 15.85 15.04 1.04
N ILE A 12 15.76 15.33 2.32
CA ILE A 12 15.83 14.33 3.39
C ILE A 12 14.66 13.34 3.25
N THR A 13 13.46 13.82 3.04
CA THR A 13 12.28 12.99 2.84
C THR A 13 12.43 12.09 1.63
N GLN A 14 12.93 12.62 0.52
CA GLN A 14 13.17 11.85 -0.69
C GLN A 14 14.21 10.75 -0.46
N ILE A 15 15.33 11.07 0.18
CA ILE A 15 16.39 10.10 0.50
C ILE A 15 15.84 9.01 1.41
N LEU A 16 15.11 9.37 2.45
CA LEU A 16 14.51 8.40 3.37
C LEU A 16 13.51 7.50 2.64
N THR A 17 12.67 8.06 1.79
CA THR A 17 11.71 7.31 0.98
C THR A 17 12.43 6.32 0.06
N GLU A 18 13.48 6.75 -0.64
CA GLU A 18 14.25 5.89 -1.52
C GLU A 18 14.96 4.76 -0.77
N LYS A 19 15.58 5.06 0.37
CA LYS A 19 16.33 4.07 1.15
C LYS A 19 15.45 3.16 1.99
N MET A 20 14.34 3.67 2.48
CA MET A 20 13.37 2.93 3.29
C MET A 20 12.22 2.35 2.47
N GLY A 21 12.16 2.65 1.19
CA GLY A 21 11.21 2.07 0.24
C GLY A 21 11.33 0.56 0.10
N THR A 22 12.41 -0.01 0.62
CA THR A 22 12.57 -1.45 0.78
C THR A 22 11.65 -2.05 1.85
N SER A 23 10.97 -1.22 2.61
CA SER A 23 10.05 -1.65 3.68
C SER A 23 8.62 -1.96 3.19
N GLY A 24 8.37 -1.99 1.90
CA GLY A 24 7.14 -2.54 1.35
C GLY A 24 6.20 -1.57 0.63
N TYR A 25 6.51 -0.28 0.57
CA TYR A 25 5.62 0.71 -0.07
C TYR A 25 6.34 1.62 -1.09
N PRO A 26 7.16 1.06 -2.02
CA PRO A 26 7.89 1.90 -2.97
C PRO A 26 6.91 2.64 -3.88
N GLY A 27 7.02 3.96 -3.93
CA GLY A 27 6.22 4.81 -4.80
C GLY A 27 4.86 5.22 -4.25
N ASN A 28 4.40 4.62 -3.13
CA ASN A 28 3.09 4.92 -2.55
C ASN A 28 3.16 5.77 -1.27
N ASP A 29 4.31 5.86 -0.62
CA ASP A 29 4.47 6.63 0.63
C ASP A 29 4.22 8.13 0.46
N VAL A 30 4.40 8.64 -0.75
CA VAL A 30 4.12 10.05 -1.08
C VAL A 30 2.64 10.42 -0.93
N HIS A 31 1.76 9.42 -0.94
CA HIS A 31 0.31 9.59 -0.79
C HIS A 31 -0.17 9.28 0.62
N ARG A 32 0.75 9.17 1.54
CA ARG A 32 0.48 8.88 2.94
C ARG A 32 0.86 10.07 3.80
N GLN A 33 -0.04 10.44 4.71
CA GLN A 33 0.21 11.47 5.72
C GLN A 33 -0.16 10.93 7.08
N GLU A 34 0.69 11.17 8.06
CA GLU A 34 0.44 10.81 9.44
C GLU A 34 0.51 12.06 10.31
N ILE A 35 -0.62 12.38 10.96
CA ILE A 35 -0.74 13.58 11.81
C ILE A 35 -1.49 13.17 13.07
N ALA A 36 -0.84 13.37 14.23
CA ALA A 36 -1.45 13.16 15.54
C ALA A 36 -2.09 11.76 15.72
N GLY A 37 -1.44 10.74 15.21
CA GLY A 37 -1.92 9.36 15.28
C GLY A 37 -2.98 8.99 14.26
N VAL A 38 -3.30 9.90 13.33
CA VAL A 38 -4.22 9.63 12.22
C VAL A 38 -3.41 9.44 10.94
N ILE A 39 -3.67 8.33 10.24
CA ILE A 39 -3.04 8.04 8.95
C ILE A 39 -4.05 8.35 7.85
N LYS A 40 -3.68 9.26 6.95
CA LYS A 40 -4.45 9.58 5.76
C LYS A 40 -3.76 8.99 4.53
N MET A 41 -4.53 8.27 3.72
CA MET A 41 -4.06 7.69 2.47
C MET A 41 -4.90 8.22 1.30
N GLU A 42 -4.22 8.64 0.24
CA GLU A 42 -4.88 9.06 -1.00
C GLU A 42 -5.07 7.83 -1.91
N VAL A 43 -6.02 6.98 -1.54
CA VAL A 43 -6.23 5.67 -2.19
C VAL A 43 -6.33 5.75 -3.71
N PRO A 44 -7.04 6.72 -4.34
CA PRO A 44 -7.10 6.79 -5.80
C PRO A 44 -5.76 6.99 -6.52
N LYS A 45 -4.74 7.42 -5.78
CA LYS A 45 -3.39 7.64 -6.31
C LYS A 45 -2.43 6.51 -6.01
N ILE A 46 -2.88 5.50 -5.27
CA ILE A 46 -2.08 4.35 -4.89
C ILE A 46 -2.36 3.23 -5.87
N HIS A 47 -1.32 2.68 -6.45
CA HIS A 47 -1.41 1.62 -7.44
C HIS A 47 -0.62 0.40 -7.02
N VAL A 48 -1.17 -0.77 -7.30
CA VAL A 48 -0.44 -2.01 -7.13
C VAL A 48 0.65 -2.15 -8.19
N THR A 49 1.69 -2.88 -7.87
CA THR A 49 2.79 -3.19 -8.77
C THR A 49 3.00 -4.71 -8.85
N GLU A 50 3.89 -5.17 -9.71
CA GLU A 50 4.20 -6.60 -9.82
C GLU A 50 4.73 -7.20 -8.51
N THR A 51 5.35 -6.39 -7.66
CA THR A 51 5.80 -6.86 -6.34
C THR A 51 4.65 -7.15 -5.38
N ASP A 52 3.46 -6.63 -5.68
CA ASP A 52 2.24 -6.84 -4.89
C ASP A 52 1.49 -8.10 -5.31
N ARG A 53 1.96 -8.79 -6.31
CA ARG A 53 1.30 -9.98 -6.83
C ARG A 53 1.18 -11.06 -5.75
N LEU A 54 -0.04 -11.54 -5.56
CA LEU A 54 -0.32 -12.61 -4.63
C LEU A 54 0.01 -13.96 -5.27
N ASP A 55 0.70 -14.82 -4.53
CA ASP A 55 0.91 -16.19 -4.93
C ASP A 55 -0.33 -17.02 -4.61
N THR A 56 -1.12 -17.31 -5.63
CA THR A 56 -2.32 -18.15 -5.53
C THR A 56 -2.04 -19.61 -5.86
N GLY A 57 -0.81 -19.93 -6.26
CA GLY A 57 -0.43 -21.23 -6.78
C GLY A 57 -0.58 -21.37 -8.30
N ASP A 58 -1.21 -20.43 -8.97
CA ASP A 58 -1.36 -20.37 -10.42
C ASP A 58 -0.71 -19.10 -10.97
N LYS A 59 0.24 -19.27 -11.89
CA LYS A 59 0.97 -18.16 -12.52
C LYS A 59 0.09 -17.26 -13.40
N ASN A 60 -1.06 -17.77 -13.82
CA ASN A 60 -1.98 -17.03 -14.67
C ASN A 60 -2.93 -16.14 -13.86
N ASP A 61 -3.00 -16.35 -12.57
CA ASP A 61 -3.85 -15.54 -11.70
C ASP A 61 -3.30 -14.12 -11.56
N ARG A 62 -4.19 -13.16 -11.73
CA ARG A 62 -3.87 -11.73 -11.64
C ARG A 62 -4.54 -11.15 -10.41
N VAL A 63 -3.90 -11.33 -9.29
CA VAL A 63 -4.33 -10.81 -7.99
C VAL A 63 -3.17 -10.05 -7.37
N TYR A 64 -3.43 -8.82 -6.99
CA TYR A 64 -2.43 -7.94 -6.40
C TYR A 64 -2.99 -7.37 -5.11
N THR A 65 -2.24 -7.45 -4.04
CA THR A 65 -2.62 -6.91 -2.73
C THR A 65 -1.53 -5.97 -2.23
N HIS A 66 -1.95 -4.82 -1.75
CA HIS A 66 -1.02 -3.83 -1.23
C HIS A 66 -1.54 -3.30 0.10
N ASP A 67 -0.74 -3.46 1.16
CA ASP A 67 -1.11 -2.96 2.48
C ASP A 67 -1.00 -1.43 2.51
N LEU A 68 -2.05 -0.78 2.96
CA LEU A 68 -2.06 0.66 3.19
C LEU A 68 -1.42 1.01 4.53
N PHE A 69 -1.61 0.15 5.52
CA PHE A 69 -0.84 0.16 6.76
C PHE A 69 -0.72 -1.27 7.30
N THR A 70 0.36 -1.50 8.03
CA THR A 70 0.72 -2.82 8.52
C THR A 70 0.08 -3.13 9.88
N LEU A 71 0.08 -4.40 10.26
CA LEU A 71 -0.36 -4.80 11.58
C LEU A 71 0.59 -4.33 12.69
N SER A 72 1.82 -3.94 12.37
CA SER A 72 2.71 -3.31 13.35
C SER A 72 2.29 -1.87 13.65
N GLU A 73 1.73 -1.16 12.66
CA GLU A 73 1.17 0.18 12.85
C GLU A 73 -0.24 0.14 13.47
N SER A 74 -1.00 -0.88 13.09
CA SER A 74 -2.38 -1.08 13.55
C SER A 74 -2.58 -2.55 13.92
N PRO A 75 -2.25 -2.95 15.16
CA PRO A 75 -2.28 -4.37 15.55
C PRO A 75 -3.67 -5.01 15.51
N ARG A 76 -4.72 -4.21 15.54
CA ARG A 76 -6.10 -4.69 15.62
C ARG A 76 -6.82 -4.70 14.28
N LEU A 77 -6.37 -3.91 13.33
CA LEU A 77 -7.07 -3.73 12.07
C LEU A 77 -6.05 -3.48 10.95
N GLY A 78 -5.92 -4.42 10.03
CA GLY A 78 -5.18 -4.24 8.79
C GLY A 78 -6.04 -3.50 7.77
N CYS A 79 -5.40 -2.88 6.79
CA CYS A 79 -6.08 -2.25 5.67
C CYS A 79 -5.21 -2.35 4.43
N GLY A 80 -5.81 -2.69 3.31
CA GLY A 80 -5.10 -2.81 2.05
C GLY A 80 -6.01 -2.52 0.86
N ILE A 81 -5.41 -2.51 -0.30
CA ILE A 81 -6.12 -2.50 -1.58
C ILE A 81 -5.85 -3.82 -2.29
N MET A 82 -6.84 -4.26 -3.05
CA MET A 82 -6.73 -5.44 -3.90
C MET A 82 -7.16 -5.08 -5.31
N GLU A 83 -6.40 -5.51 -6.29
CA GLU A 83 -6.81 -5.51 -7.69
C GLU A 83 -6.82 -6.93 -8.21
N MET A 84 -7.92 -7.33 -8.83
CA MET A 84 -8.09 -8.65 -9.45
C MET A 84 -8.57 -8.48 -10.87
N GLU A 85 -8.09 -9.31 -11.77
CA GLU A 85 -8.56 -9.33 -13.15
C GLU A 85 -8.92 -10.76 -13.55
N LYS A 86 -10.22 -11.00 -13.79
CA LYS A 86 -10.75 -12.28 -14.33
C LYS A 86 -10.14 -13.51 -13.66
N THR A 87 -10.08 -13.49 -12.34
CA THR A 87 -9.41 -14.51 -11.53
C THR A 87 -10.35 -15.05 -10.47
N THR A 88 -10.34 -16.35 -10.29
CA THR A 88 -11.01 -17.04 -9.19
C THR A 88 -9.99 -17.96 -8.54
N PHE A 89 -9.86 -17.88 -7.23
CA PHE A 89 -8.92 -18.72 -6.48
C PHE A 89 -9.47 -19.04 -5.11
N ASP A 90 -9.01 -20.15 -4.55
CA ASP A 90 -9.38 -20.55 -3.19
C ASP A 90 -8.52 -19.82 -2.18
N TRP A 91 -9.16 -19.27 -1.18
CA TRP A 91 -8.46 -18.57 -0.12
C TRP A 91 -9.13 -18.80 1.23
N THR A 92 -8.36 -19.10 2.25
CA THR A 92 -8.87 -19.29 3.61
C THR A 92 -8.61 -18.04 4.43
N LEU A 93 -9.67 -17.48 4.99
CA LEU A 93 -9.57 -16.33 5.91
C LEU A 93 -9.53 -16.84 7.35
N ASP A 94 -8.51 -16.40 8.09
CA ASP A 94 -8.38 -16.63 9.53
C ASP A 94 -8.82 -15.40 10.34
N TYR A 95 -9.44 -14.43 9.69
CA TYR A 95 -9.80 -13.14 10.25
C TYR A 95 -11.11 -12.65 9.63
N ASP A 96 -11.72 -11.65 10.25
CA ASP A 96 -12.87 -10.96 9.67
C ASP A 96 -12.42 -9.95 8.63
N GLU A 97 -13.19 -9.82 7.55
CA GLU A 97 -12.86 -8.93 6.44
C GLU A 97 -14.10 -8.16 5.99
N ILE A 98 -13.90 -6.90 5.65
CA ILE A 98 -14.90 -6.06 4.99
C ILE A 98 -14.28 -5.56 3.69
N ASP A 99 -14.96 -5.82 2.58
CA ASP A 99 -14.50 -5.39 1.27
C ASP A 99 -15.42 -4.29 0.74
N TYR A 100 -14.80 -3.22 0.27
CA TYR A 100 -15.48 -2.14 -0.43
C TYR A 100 -15.05 -2.15 -1.89
N VAL A 101 -15.98 -2.39 -2.80
CA VAL A 101 -15.69 -2.44 -4.23
C VAL A 101 -15.64 -1.01 -4.79
N ILE A 102 -14.45 -0.59 -5.20
CA ILE A 102 -14.23 0.74 -5.79
C ILE A 102 -14.63 0.72 -7.26
N GLU A 103 -14.25 -0.33 -7.97
CA GLU A 103 -14.50 -0.47 -9.41
C GLU A 103 -14.69 -1.95 -9.75
N GLY A 104 -15.63 -2.23 -10.65
CA GLY A 104 -15.90 -3.60 -11.09
C GLY A 104 -16.86 -4.34 -10.17
N SER A 105 -16.71 -5.65 -10.12
CA SER A 105 -17.53 -6.54 -9.30
C SER A 105 -16.71 -7.72 -8.79
N LEU A 106 -17.06 -8.16 -7.62
CA LEU A 106 -16.43 -9.29 -6.96
C LEU A 106 -17.42 -10.45 -6.81
#